data_f022ecd6dad884f008d429c26121f654
#
_entry.id   f022ecd6dad884f008d429c26121f654
#
_cell.length_a   1.000
_cell.length_b   1.000
_cell.length_c   1.000
_cell.angle_alpha   90.00
_cell.angle_beta   90.00
_cell.angle_gamma   90.00
#
_symmetry.space_group_name_H-M   'P 1'
#
loop_
_entity.id
_entity.type
_entity.pdbx_description
1 polymer ?
#
loop_
_entity_poly.entity_id
_entity_poly.type
_entity_poly.pdbx_seq_one_letter_code
_entity_poly.pdbx_strand_id
1 'polypeptide(L)'
;MAETHSAEELINKAAAILGKYVPGEALGDVEHATIDKCIDDVLAEIAKIVAIGDRDEIPNLVFETVARLVAIYAAAEFSNQPLDLVAVQQHEMRLRYLIAQTPTYEVLATNYF
;
A
#
# COMPACT_ATOMS: atom_id res chain seq x y z
N MET A 1 12.25 17.47 0.55
CA MET A 1 11.80 16.60 -0.54
C MET A 1 11.19 15.36 0.05
N ALA A 2 10.00 15.00 -0.39
CA ALA A 2 9.36 13.80 0.14
C ALA A 2 10.02 12.55 -0.44
N GLU A 3 10.29 11.58 0.41
CA GLU A 3 10.78 10.30 -0.05
C GLU A 3 9.64 9.51 -0.69
N THR A 4 9.98 8.78 -1.75
CA THR A 4 9.05 7.87 -2.40
C THR A 4 9.68 6.51 -2.55
N HIS A 5 8.82 5.52 -2.77
CA HIS A 5 9.25 4.14 -2.96
C HIS A 5 8.69 3.59 -4.26
N SER A 6 9.45 2.69 -4.88
CA SER A 6 9.05 2.09 -6.15
C SER A 6 8.06 0.94 -5.92
N ALA A 7 7.43 0.51 -7.02
CA ALA A 7 6.57 -0.67 -6.99
C ALA A 7 7.37 -1.91 -6.59
N GLU A 8 8.63 -2.00 -7.03
CA GLU A 8 9.48 -3.14 -6.69
C GLU A 8 9.76 -3.18 -5.19
N GLU A 9 10.01 -2.04 -4.58
CA GLU A 9 10.17 -1.95 -3.13
C GLU A 9 8.88 -2.36 -2.42
N LEU A 10 7.74 -1.98 -2.96
CA LEU A 10 6.44 -2.33 -2.40
C LEU A 10 6.20 -3.84 -2.48
N ILE A 11 6.55 -4.46 -3.60
CA ILE A 11 6.43 -5.91 -3.77
C ILE A 11 7.29 -6.63 -2.73
N ASN A 12 8.54 -6.20 -2.57
CA ASN A 12 9.43 -6.81 -1.60
C ASN A 12 8.94 -6.63 -0.16
N LYS A 13 8.41 -5.47 0.15
CA LYS A 13 7.86 -5.21 1.49
C LYS A 13 6.64 -6.07 1.77
N ALA A 14 5.72 -6.16 0.82
CA ALA A 14 4.54 -7.01 0.97
C ALA A 14 4.92 -8.48 1.10
N ALA A 15 5.89 -8.92 0.31
CA ALA A 15 6.39 -10.29 0.39
C ALA A 15 7.02 -10.58 1.75
N ALA A 16 7.74 -9.61 2.32
CA ALA A 16 8.32 -9.74 3.65
C ALA A 16 7.24 -9.87 4.72
N ILE A 17 6.18 -9.07 4.61
CA ILE A 17 5.04 -9.14 5.53
C ILE A 17 4.39 -10.53 5.48
N LEU A 18 4.30 -11.10 4.27
CA LEU A 18 3.72 -12.42 4.06
C LEU A 18 4.66 -13.57 4.44
N GLY A 19 5.92 -13.26 4.75
CA GLY A 19 6.91 -14.29 5.06
C GLY A 19 7.44 -15.02 3.83
N LYS A 20 7.26 -14.45 2.64
CA LYS A 20 7.67 -15.07 1.37
C LYS A 20 8.99 -14.51 0.82
N TYR A 21 9.47 -13.42 1.38
CA TYR A 21 10.71 -12.80 0.94
C TYR A 21 11.87 -13.28 1.81
N VAL A 22 12.88 -13.84 1.16
CA VAL A 22 14.11 -14.28 1.84
C VAL A 22 15.23 -13.32 1.43
N PRO A 23 15.84 -12.59 2.38
CA PRO A 23 16.93 -11.68 2.03
C PRO A 23 18.06 -12.40 1.29
N GLY A 24 18.52 -11.78 0.22
CA GLY A 24 19.57 -12.36 -0.60
C GLY A 24 19.09 -13.30 -1.70
N GLU A 25 17.79 -13.59 -1.75
CA GLU A 25 17.21 -14.42 -2.78
C GLU A 25 16.17 -13.63 -3.57
N ALA A 26 16.05 -13.92 -4.85
CA ALA A 26 15.03 -13.31 -5.69
C ALA A 26 13.66 -13.90 -5.34
N LEU A 27 12.64 -13.08 -5.36
CA LEU A 27 11.27 -13.55 -5.18
C LEU A 27 10.87 -14.39 -6.37
N GLY A 28 10.12 -15.48 -6.14
CA GLY A 28 9.65 -16.34 -7.22
C GLY A 28 8.75 -15.59 -8.19
N ASP A 29 8.77 -16.02 -9.45
CA ASP A 29 8.01 -15.35 -10.52
C ASP A 29 6.51 -15.30 -10.24
N VAL A 30 5.96 -16.39 -9.70
CA VAL A 30 4.52 -16.46 -9.40
C VAL A 30 4.17 -15.51 -8.27
N GLU A 31 4.97 -15.49 -7.21
CA GLU A 31 4.76 -14.61 -6.08
C GLU A 31 4.89 -13.14 -6.50
N HIS A 32 5.90 -12.85 -7.31
CA HIS A 32 6.12 -11.50 -7.81
C HIS A 32 4.91 -11.03 -8.63
N ALA A 33 4.46 -11.86 -9.58
CA ALA A 33 3.35 -11.51 -10.45
C ALA A 33 2.05 -11.32 -9.68
N THR A 34 1.80 -12.17 -8.69
CA THR A 34 0.59 -12.07 -7.87
C THR A 34 0.57 -10.80 -7.05
N ILE A 35 1.69 -10.47 -6.41
CA ILE A 35 1.78 -9.26 -5.60
C ILE A 35 1.71 -8.02 -6.49
N ASP A 36 2.39 -8.05 -7.63
CA ASP A 36 2.39 -6.94 -8.58
C ASP A 36 0.96 -6.59 -9.04
N LYS A 37 0.18 -7.61 -9.35
CA LYS A 37 -1.22 -7.43 -9.74
C LYS A 37 -2.03 -6.81 -8.60
N CYS A 38 -1.78 -7.20 -7.36
CA CYS A 38 -2.50 -6.69 -6.22
C CYS A 38 -2.22 -5.21 -5.97
N ILE A 39 -1.05 -4.71 -6.37
CA ILE A 39 -0.73 -3.28 -6.23
C ILE A 39 -1.75 -2.43 -6.97
N ASP A 40 -2.04 -2.76 -8.21
CA ASP A 40 -2.98 -1.98 -9.01
C ASP A 40 -4.38 -1.99 -8.39
N ASP A 41 -4.80 -3.15 -7.87
CA ASP A 41 -6.09 -3.27 -7.21
C ASP A 41 -6.16 -2.41 -5.95
N VAL A 42 -5.11 -2.43 -5.13
CA VAL A 42 -5.07 -1.63 -3.90
C VAL A 42 -5.06 -0.14 -4.22
N LEU A 43 -4.23 0.28 -5.17
CA LEU A 43 -4.16 1.69 -5.52
C LEU A 43 -5.48 2.22 -6.05
N ALA A 44 -6.21 1.40 -6.81
CA ALA A 44 -7.55 1.77 -7.29
C ALA A 44 -8.53 1.91 -6.13
N GLU A 45 -8.48 1.00 -5.16
CA GLU A 45 -9.38 1.05 -4.00
C GLU A 45 -9.10 2.23 -3.07
N ILE A 46 -7.84 2.56 -2.84
CA ILE A 46 -7.50 3.64 -1.92
C ILE A 46 -7.53 5.02 -2.59
N ALA A 47 -7.82 5.10 -3.88
CA ALA A 47 -7.89 6.38 -4.59
C ALA A 47 -8.89 7.36 -3.95
N LYS A 48 -9.91 6.83 -3.28
CA LYS A 48 -10.89 7.64 -2.53
C LYS A 48 -10.28 8.31 -1.30
N ILE A 49 -9.11 7.86 -0.84
CA ILE A 49 -8.42 8.39 0.34
C ILE A 49 -7.19 9.16 -0.08
N VAL A 50 -6.36 8.55 -0.90
CA VAL A 50 -5.12 9.14 -1.37
C VAL A 50 -4.88 8.72 -2.83
N ALA A 51 -4.68 9.70 -3.69
CA ALA A 51 -4.41 9.44 -5.10
C ALA A 51 -2.92 9.25 -5.31
N ILE A 52 -2.54 8.07 -5.78
CA ILE A 52 -1.16 7.76 -6.13
C ILE A 52 -1.13 7.55 -7.64
N GLY A 53 -0.61 8.53 -8.36
CA GLY A 53 -0.63 8.51 -9.82
C GLY A 53 0.45 7.64 -10.44
N ASP A 54 1.54 7.40 -9.72
CA ASP A 54 2.66 6.60 -10.22
C ASP A 54 3.01 5.54 -9.17
N ARG A 55 2.87 4.27 -9.56
CA ARG A 55 3.15 3.15 -8.67
C ARG A 55 4.63 3.06 -8.29
N ASP A 56 5.50 3.73 -9.02
CA ASP A 56 6.93 3.79 -8.70
C ASP A 56 7.29 5.00 -7.85
N GLU A 57 6.30 5.80 -7.45
CA GLU A 57 6.49 6.97 -6.61
C GLU A 57 5.47 6.97 -5.48
N ILE A 58 5.53 5.95 -4.64
CA ILE A 58 4.63 5.81 -3.50
C ILE A 58 5.18 6.63 -2.34
N PRO A 59 4.42 7.60 -1.82
CA PRO A 59 4.92 8.45 -0.72
C PRO A 59 5.30 7.63 0.51
N ASN A 60 6.42 7.99 1.12
CA ASN A 60 6.90 7.30 2.31
C ASN A 60 5.88 7.30 3.45
N LEU A 61 5.11 8.37 3.58
CA LEU A 61 4.10 8.50 4.62
C LEU A 61 3.11 7.33 4.64
N VAL A 62 2.72 6.86 3.46
CA VAL A 62 1.70 5.81 3.34
C VAL A 62 2.27 4.46 2.93
N PHE A 63 3.58 4.38 2.66
CA PHE A 63 4.20 3.19 2.10
C PHE A 63 3.93 1.93 2.93
N GLU A 64 4.16 2.00 4.24
CA GLU A 64 3.98 0.85 5.12
C GLU A 64 2.53 0.35 5.12
N THR A 65 1.58 1.28 5.20
CA THR A 65 0.15 0.92 5.22
C THR A 65 -0.29 0.36 3.87
N VAL A 66 0.19 0.95 2.77
CA VAL A 66 -0.11 0.43 1.43
C VAL A 66 0.47 -0.98 1.28
N ALA A 67 1.69 -1.20 1.77
CA ALA A 67 2.31 -2.54 1.72
C ALA A 67 1.49 -3.56 2.49
N ARG A 68 0.94 -3.20 3.64
CA ARG A 68 0.09 -4.11 4.42
C ARG A 68 -1.21 -4.41 3.69
N LEU A 69 -1.80 -3.42 3.02
CA LEU A 69 -2.99 -3.65 2.19
C LEU A 69 -2.68 -4.60 1.05
N VAL A 70 -1.56 -4.38 0.35
CA VAL A 70 -1.14 -5.27 -0.73
C VAL A 70 -0.94 -6.68 -0.21
N ALA A 71 -0.33 -6.83 0.97
CA ALA A 71 -0.13 -8.14 1.58
C ALA A 71 -1.45 -8.83 1.89
N ILE A 72 -2.46 -8.10 2.37
CA ILE A 72 -3.78 -8.66 2.65
C ILE A 72 -4.44 -9.16 1.35
N TYR A 73 -4.38 -8.37 0.30
CA TYR A 73 -4.92 -8.76 -1.00
C TYR A 73 -4.19 -9.99 -1.56
N ALA A 74 -2.86 -9.99 -1.47
CA ALA A 74 -2.05 -11.10 -1.96
C ALA A 74 -2.27 -12.38 -1.14
N ALA A 75 -2.44 -12.25 0.18
CA ALA A 75 -2.73 -13.40 1.03
C ALA A 75 -4.02 -14.09 0.61
N ALA A 76 -5.05 -13.32 0.27
CA ALA A 76 -6.30 -13.88 -0.22
C ALA A 76 -6.09 -14.64 -1.53
N GLU A 77 -5.29 -14.09 -2.43
CA GLU A 77 -4.98 -14.74 -3.70
C GLU A 77 -4.18 -16.03 -3.50
N PHE A 78 -3.15 -16.00 -2.66
CA PHE A 78 -2.31 -17.18 -2.42
C PHE A 78 -3.07 -18.31 -1.74
N SER A 79 -3.99 -17.99 -0.85
CA SER A 79 -4.74 -18.99 -0.09
C SER A 79 -6.07 -19.35 -0.74
N ASN A 80 -6.44 -18.66 -1.82
CA ASN A 80 -7.73 -18.79 -2.48
C ASN A 80 -8.88 -18.63 -1.50
N GLN A 81 -8.75 -17.66 -0.60
CA GLN A 81 -9.75 -17.33 0.42
C GLN A 81 -10.35 -15.97 0.15
N PRO A 82 -11.53 -15.68 0.71
CA PRO A 82 -12.11 -14.34 0.60
C PRO A 82 -11.20 -13.29 1.23
N LEU A 83 -11.28 -12.08 0.68
CA LEU A 83 -10.53 -10.95 1.21
C LEU A 83 -10.98 -10.63 2.64
N ASP A 84 -10.02 -10.38 3.53
CA ASP A 84 -10.30 -10.00 4.91
C ASP A 84 -10.72 -8.53 4.95
N LEU A 85 -12.02 -8.28 4.85
CA LEU A 85 -12.55 -6.92 4.77
C LEU A 85 -12.35 -6.13 6.06
N VAL A 86 -12.32 -6.80 7.21
CA VAL A 86 -12.09 -6.12 8.48
C VAL A 86 -10.67 -5.56 8.52
N ALA A 87 -9.70 -6.36 8.12
CA ALA A 87 -8.31 -5.92 8.08
C ALA A 87 -8.13 -4.79 7.05
N VAL A 88 -8.77 -4.91 5.88
CA VAL A 88 -8.73 -3.85 4.86
C VAL A 88 -9.27 -2.55 5.43
N GLN A 89 -10.41 -2.58 6.10
CA GLN A 89 -11.01 -1.39 6.69
C GLN A 89 -10.12 -0.76 7.75
N GLN A 90 -9.47 -1.57 8.57
CA GLN A 90 -8.56 -1.07 9.60
C GLN A 90 -7.40 -0.29 8.97
N HIS A 91 -6.82 -0.82 7.91
CA HIS A 91 -5.72 -0.16 7.23
C HIS A 91 -6.17 1.06 6.43
N GLU A 92 -7.37 1.04 5.87
CA GLU A 92 -7.93 2.22 5.22
C GLU A 92 -8.17 3.33 6.24
N MET A 93 -8.64 3.00 7.44
CA MET A 93 -8.77 3.98 8.52
C MET A 93 -7.41 4.54 8.91
N ARG A 94 -6.38 3.70 8.94
CA ARG A 94 -5.02 4.17 9.21
C ARG A 94 -4.56 5.15 8.14
N LEU A 95 -4.85 4.87 6.86
CA LEU A 95 -4.53 5.79 5.77
C LEU A 95 -5.22 7.13 5.97
N ARG A 96 -6.51 7.12 6.30
CA ARG A 96 -7.25 8.37 6.55
C ARG A 96 -6.62 9.16 7.68
N TYR A 97 -6.21 8.47 8.74
CA TYR A 97 -5.55 9.10 9.87
C TYR A 97 -4.24 9.74 9.44
N LEU A 98 -3.41 9.01 8.70
CA LEU A 98 -2.11 9.51 8.25
C LEU A 98 -2.25 10.74 7.34
N ILE A 99 -3.20 10.70 6.42
CA ILE A 99 -3.45 11.82 5.52
C ILE A 99 -3.97 13.03 6.30
N ALA A 100 -4.85 12.81 7.27
CA ALA A 100 -5.39 13.89 8.09
C ALA A 100 -4.32 14.53 8.97
N GLN A 101 -3.26 13.78 9.33
CA GLN A 101 -2.16 14.32 10.13
C GLN A 101 -1.18 15.16 9.33
N THR A 102 -1.22 15.04 7.99
CA THR A 102 -0.28 15.76 7.14
C THR A 102 -0.74 17.20 6.96
N PRO A 103 0.00 18.19 7.49
CA PRO A 103 -0.39 19.58 7.31
C PRO A 103 -0.16 20.02 5.87
N THR A 104 -1.12 20.73 5.31
CA THR A 104 -0.96 21.39 4.02
C THR A 104 -1.38 22.84 4.18
N TYR A 105 -0.64 23.73 3.56
CA TYR A 105 -0.93 25.15 3.69
C TYR A 105 -2.27 25.52 3.07
N GLU A 106 -2.64 24.90 1.97
CA GLU A 106 -3.93 25.16 1.35
C GLU A 106 -5.07 24.79 2.28
N VAL A 107 -4.98 23.63 2.91
CA VAL A 107 -6.02 23.16 3.84
C VAL A 107 -6.13 24.10 5.03
N LEU A 108 -5.00 24.46 5.62
CA LEU A 108 -4.99 25.37 6.77
C LEU A 108 -5.56 26.74 6.40
N ALA A 109 -5.15 27.28 5.28
CA ALA A 109 -5.64 28.59 4.84
C ALA A 109 -7.13 28.58 4.59
N THR A 110 -7.66 27.47 4.09
CA THR A 110 -9.09 27.33 3.78
C THR A 110 -9.92 27.09 5.02
N ASN A 111 -9.41 26.30 5.94
CA ASN A 111 -10.20 25.82 7.09
C ASN A 111 -10.35 26.83 8.22
N TYR A 112 -9.69 27.96 8.14
CA TYR A 112 -9.81 29.00 9.16
C TYR A 112 -10.99 29.93 8.92
N PHE A 113 -11.74 29.67 7.90
CA PHE A 113 -12.84 30.53 7.54
C PHE A 113 -14.16 29.77 7.36
#